data_94acb88ca50f907d19aa56c31a42e3da
#
_entry.id   94acb88ca50f907d19aa56c31a42e3da
#
_cell.length_a   1.000
_cell.length_b   1.000
_cell.length_c   1.000
_cell.angle_alpha   90.00
_cell.angle_beta   90.00
_cell.angle_gamma   90.00
#
_symmetry.space_group_name_H-M   'P 1'
#
loop_
_entity.id
_entity.type
_entity.pdbx_description
1 polymer ?
#
loop_
_entity_poly.entity_id
_entity_poly.type
_entity_poly.pdbx_seq_one_letter_code
_entity_poly.pdbx_strand_id
1 'polypeptide(L)'
;MSIERKQDGPRLSQAVVHGDTVYTAGVVADHPIPDPAAQTGQILDQIDKLLADCGSDKSKLLMATIWLADIRYFDEMNSVWDKWVVPGQTPARACVEARLANPKYLVEIRVIAAR
;
A
#
# COMPACT_ATOMS: atom_id res chain seq x y z
N MET A 1 -4.67 -25.29 1.59
CA MET A 1 -3.56 -24.40 1.26
C MET A 1 -2.91 -23.88 2.52
N SER A 2 -1.61 -23.80 2.53
CA SER A 2 -0.88 -23.20 3.63
C SER A 2 -0.99 -21.68 3.59
N ILE A 3 -0.76 -21.07 4.73
CA ILE A 3 -0.72 -19.62 4.85
C ILE A 3 0.73 -19.22 5.15
N GLU A 4 1.29 -18.34 4.32
CA GLU A 4 2.61 -17.78 4.53
C GLU A 4 2.47 -16.38 5.12
N ARG A 5 3.24 -16.09 6.15
CA ARG A 5 3.26 -14.76 6.79
C ARG A 5 4.63 -14.16 6.65
N LYS A 6 4.69 -12.92 6.16
CA LYS A 6 5.94 -12.20 5.94
C LYS A 6 6.12 -11.13 7.00
N GLN A 7 7.32 -11.05 7.55
CA GLN A 7 7.68 -10.06 8.56
C GLN A 7 6.63 -10.02 9.69
N ASP A 8 6.25 -11.21 10.18
CA ASP A 8 5.28 -11.32 11.26
C ASP A 8 5.88 -10.80 12.56
N GLY A 9 5.10 -10.02 13.26
CA GLY A 9 5.44 -9.49 14.58
C GLY A 9 4.39 -9.91 15.59
N PRO A 10 4.52 -9.43 16.82
CA PRO A 10 3.58 -9.81 17.90
C PRO A 10 2.15 -9.29 17.66
N ARG A 11 1.99 -8.30 16.77
CA ARG A 11 0.70 -7.66 16.53
C ARG A 11 0.16 -7.92 15.14
N LEU A 12 1.01 -7.91 14.13
CA LEU A 12 0.58 -8.07 12.74
C LEU A 12 1.70 -8.63 11.87
N SER A 13 1.34 -9.12 10.68
CA SER A 13 2.25 -9.46 9.59
C SER A 13 2.20 -8.35 8.55
N GLN A 14 3.34 -8.06 7.90
CA GLN A 14 3.37 -7.05 6.84
C GLN A 14 2.69 -7.53 5.56
N ALA A 15 2.74 -8.83 5.31
CA ALA A 15 2.00 -9.45 4.23
C ALA A 15 1.60 -10.87 4.59
N VAL A 16 0.51 -11.33 4.00
CA VAL A 16 0.03 -12.72 4.14
C VAL A 16 -0.24 -13.25 2.75
N VAL A 17 0.23 -14.47 2.47
CA VAL A 17 -0.03 -15.16 1.22
C VAL A 17 -0.89 -16.38 1.51
N HIS A 18 -1.98 -16.51 0.76
CA HIS A 18 -2.85 -17.67 0.82
C HIS A 18 -3.22 -18.08 -0.61
N GLY A 19 -2.75 -19.24 -1.04
CA GLY A 19 -2.89 -19.67 -2.43
C GLY A 19 -2.19 -18.71 -3.38
N ASP A 20 -2.91 -18.19 -4.35
CA ASP A 20 -2.42 -17.22 -5.33
C ASP A 20 -2.73 -15.77 -4.99
N THR A 21 -3.08 -15.50 -3.75
CA THR A 21 -3.46 -14.14 -3.30
C THR A 21 -2.52 -13.63 -2.22
N VAL A 22 -2.09 -12.39 -2.39
CA VAL A 22 -1.22 -11.66 -1.46
C VAL A 22 -2.03 -10.51 -0.85
N TYR A 23 -1.98 -10.41 0.49
CA TYR A 23 -2.62 -9.33 1.25
C TYR A 23 -1.52 -8.56 1.98
N THR A 24 -1.40 -7.25 1.76
CA THR A 24 -0.49 -6.45 2.57
C THR A 24 -1.21 -5.86 3.76
N ALA A 25 -0.46 -5.56 4.81
CA ALA A 25 -0.93 -4.67 5.86
C ALA A 25 -1.10 -3.24 5.31
N GLY A 26 -1.68 -2.35 6.10
CA GLY A 26 -1.65 -0.93 5.80
C GLY A 26 -0.22 -0.41 5.95
N VAL A 27 0.32 0.19 4.90
CA VAL A 27 1.70 0.66 4.84
C VAL A 27 1.73 2.18 4.99
N VAL A 28 2.60 2.66 5.86
CA VAL A 28 2.86 4.09 6.08
C VAL A 28 4.32 4.41 5.77
N ALA A 29 4.64 5.68 5.58
CA ALA A 29 6.00 6.10 5.25
C ALA A 29 6.99 5.75 6.36
N ASP A 30 8.18 5.25 6.00
CA ASP A 30 9.27 4.97 6.95
C ASP A 30 9.82 6.26 7.57
N HIS A 31 9.89 7.31 6.77
CA HIS A 31 10.39 8.63 7.18
C HIS A 31 9.31 9.68 6.87
N PRO A 32 8.33 9.84 7.77
CA PRO A 32 7.13 10.62 7.48
C PRO A 32 7.39 12.13 7.52
N ILE A 33 8.04 12.65 6.50
CA ILE A 33 8.16 14.10 6.31
C ILE A 33 6.78 14.67 5.96
N PRO A 34 6.50 15.95 6.24
CA PRO A 34 5.16 16.54 6.06
C PRO A 34 4.86 16.86 4.58
N ASP A 35 4.88 15.86 3.74
CA ASP A 35 4.66 15.97 2.30
C ASP A 35 3.90 14.72 1.81
N PRO A 36 2.61 14.85 1.44
CA PRO A 36 1.82 13.69 1.02
C PRO A 36 2.40 12.96 -0.20
N ALA A 37 2.97 13.68 -1.16
CA ALA A 37 3.57 13.07 -2.34
C ALA A 37 4.80 12.24 -1.96
N ALA A 38 5.68 12.78 -1.11
CA ALA A 38 6.86 12.07 -0.64
C ALA A 38 6.48 10.82 0.17
N GLN A 39 5.50 10.94 1.06
CA GLN A 39 5.01 9.79 1.83
C GLN A 39 4.42 8.71 0.90
N THR A 40 3.66 9.10 -0.10
CA THR A 40 3.11 8.16 -1.07
C THR A 40 4.24 7.40 -1.79
N GLY A 41 5.28 8.09 -2.23
CA GLY A 41 6.43 7.44 -2.88
C GLY A 41 7.10 6.41 -1.99
N GLN A 42 7.34 6.74 -0.72
CA GLN A 42 7.93 5.80 0.25
C GLN A 42 7.04 4.57 0.46
N ILE A 43 5.73 4.77 0.55
CA ILE A 43 4.76 3.68 0.74
C ILE A 43 4.78 2.75 -0.46
N LEU A 44 4.74 3.29 -1.68
CA LEU A 44 4.70 2.47 -2.89
C LEU A 44 6.01 1.71 -3.10
N ASP A 45 7.16 2.28 -2.72
CA ASP A 45 8.43 1.57 -2.72
C ASP A 45 8.41 0.36 -1.76
N GLN A 46 7.83 0.53 -0.58
CA GLN A 46 7.67 -0.58 0.37
C GLN A 46 6.73 -1.65 -0.16
N ILE A 47 5.63 -1.25 -0.79
CA ILE A 47 4.67 -2.19 -1.39
C ILE A 47 5.34 -2.99 -2.50
N ASP A 48 6.14 -2.36 -3.36
CA ASP A 48 6.91 -3.05 -4.39
C ASP A 48 7.78 -4.17 -3.78
N LYS A 49 8.47 -3.89 -2.68
CA LYS A 49 9.32 -4.88 -1.99
C LYS A 49 8.51 -6.01 -1.36
N LEU A 50 7.40 -5.69 -0.72
CA LEU A 50 6.52 -6.70 -0.12
C LEU A 50 5.95 -7.63 -1.18
N LEU A 51 5.50 -7.09 -2.31
CA LEU A 51 4.97 -7.90 -3.41
C LEU A 51 6.06 -8.80 -3.99
N ALA A 52 7.27 -8.29 -4.20
CA ALA A 52 8.39 -9.08 -4.68
C ALA A 52 8.72 -10.24 -3.74
N ASP A 53 8.74 -10.01 -2.44
CA ASP A 53 8.94 -11.04 -1.42
C ASP A 53 7.87 -12.13 -1.46
N CYS A 54 6.69 -11.80 -1.94
CA CYS A 54 5.56 -12.73 -2.05
C CYS A 54 5.41 -13.38 -3.43
N GLY A 55 6.34 -13.12 -4.34
CA GLY A 55 6.28 -13.66 -5.70
C GLY A 55 5.28 -12.94 -6.60
N SER A 56 5.00 -11.69 -6.33
CA SER A 56 4.08 -10.85 -7.10
C SER A 56 4.76 -9.56 -7.54
N ASP A 57 4.00 -8.69 -8.18
CA ASP A 57 4.43 -7.35 -8.58
C ASP A 57 3.21 -6.46 -8.82
N LYS A 58 3.45 -5.18 -9.05
CA LYS A 58 2.37 -4.19 -9.21
C LYS A 58 1.52 -4.36 -10.47
N SER A 59 1.93 -5.20 -11.41
CA SER A 59 1.10 -5.53 -12.58
C SER A 59 -0.04 -6.49 -12.25
N LYS A 60 -0.01 -7.07 -11.05
CA LYS A 60 -0.96 -8.08 -10.59
C LYS A 60 -1.85 -7.60 -9.46
N LEU A 61 -1.96 -6.31 -9.28
CA LEU A 61 -2.82 -5.72 -8.25
C LEU A 61 -4.28 -6.00 -8.54
N LEU A 62 -5.01 -6.40 -7.51
CA LEU A 62 -6.46 -6.65 -7.56
C LEU A 62 -7.23 -5.51 -6.91
N MET A 63 -6.77 -5.02 -5.76
CA MET A 63 -7.45 -4.00 -4.99
C MET A 63 -6.45 -3.17 -4.21
N ALA A 64 -6.76 -1.88 -4.07
CA ALA A 64 -6.03 -0.98 -3.18
C ALA A 64 -7.02 -0.16 -2.35
N THR A 65 -6.68 0.04 -1.09
CA THR A 65 -7.40 0.94 -0.20
C THR A 65 -6.41 2.00 0.27
N ILE A 66 -6.79 3.26 0.12
CA ILE A 66 -5.97 4.41 0.49
C ILE A 66 -6.72 5.21 1.55
N TRP A 67 -6.02 5.51 2.65
CA TRP A 67 -6.51 6.38 3.71
C TRP A 67 -5.67 7.66 3.70
N LEU A 68 -6.33 8.81 3.66
CA LEU A 68 -5.69 10.11 3.73
C LEU A 68 -6.08 10.79 5.04
N ALA A 69 -5.10 11.35 5.75
CA ALA A 69 -5.37 12.09 6.97
C ALA A 69 -6.23 13.35 6.68
N ASP A 70 -6.17 13.84 5.44
CA ASP A 70 -6.99 14.94 4.95
C ASP A 70 -7.28 14.69 3.46
N ILE A 71 -8.55 14.71 3.08
CA ILE A 71 -8.93 14.44 1.69
C ILE A 71 -8.36 15.46 0.70
N ARG A 72 -7.95 16.63 1.18
CA ARG A 72 -7.28 17.64 0.35
C ARG A 72 -5.95 17.16 -0.21
N TYR A 73 -5.36 16.09 0.32
CA TYR A 73 -4.12 15.48 -0.19
C TYR A 73 -4.34 14.57 -1.40
N PHE A 74 -5.58 14.45 -1.87
CA PHE A 74 -5.97 13.51 -2.92
C PHE A 74 -5.16 13.72 -4.22
N ASP A 75 -5.06 14.96 -4.70
CA ASP A 75 -4.34 15.24 -5.95
C ASP A 75 -2.82 15.00 -5.81
N GLU A 76 -2.24 15.37 -4.67
CA GLU A 76 -0.82 15.14 -4.41
C GLU A 76 -0.49 13.64 -4.35
N MET A 77 -1.31 12.86 -3.66
CA MET A 77 -1.17 11.40 -3.61
C MET A 77 -1.30 10.82 -5.03
N ASN A 78 -2.32 11.20 -5.76
CA ASN A 78 -2.55 10.70 -7.11
C ASN A 78 -1.42 11.05 -8.08
N SER A 79 -0.74 12.17 -7.90
CA SER A 79 0.39 12.55 -8.75
C SER A 79 1.51 11.52 -8.72
N VAL A 80 1.68 10.81 -7.60
CA VAL A 80 2.66 9.73 -7.45
C VAL A 80 2.05 8.38 -7.84
N TRP A 81 0.84 8.11 -7.41
CA TRP A 81 0.11 6.88 -7.74
C TRP A 81 0.02 6.66 -9.26
N ASP A 82 -0.36 7.71 -10.01
CA ASP A 82 -0.56 7.64 -11.45
C ASP A 82 0.71 7.25 -12.21
N LYS A 83 1.88 7.60 -11.68
CA LYS A 83 3.17 7.22 -12.25
C LYS A 83 3.61 5.82 -11.86
N TRP A 84 3.07 5.29 -10.78
CA TRP A 84 3.46 3.99 -10.23
C TRP A 84 2.65 2.84 -10.84
N VAL A 85 1.34 3.01 -11.03
CA VAL A 85 0.50 1.95 -11.57
C VAL A 85 0.90 1.58 -13.00
N VAL A 86 0.63 0.34 -13.38
CA VAL A 86 0.88 -0.15 -14.73
C VAL A 86 -0.34 0.17 -15.59
N PRO A 87 -0.19 0.91 -16.69
CA PRO A 87 -1.31 1.22 -17.57
C PRO A 87 -2.03 -0.05 -18.06
N GLY A 88 -3.35 -0.04 -17.97
CA GLY A 88 -4.18 -1.20 -18.35
C GLY A 88 -4.27 -2.28 -17.28
N GLN A 89 -3.55 -2.14 -16.16
CA GLN A 89 -3.50 -3.15 -15.08
C GLN A 89 -3.71 -2.51 -13.71
N THR A 90 -4.54 -1.48 -13.65
CA THR A 90 -4.85 -0.78 -12.41
C THR A 90 -5.79 -1.60 -11.53
N PRO A 91 -5.63 -1.56 -10.21
CA PRO A 91 -6.53 -2.26 -9.29
C PRO A 91 -7.88 -1.55 -9.15
N ALA A 92 -8.88 -2.26 -8.65
CA ALA A 92 -10.03 -1.61 -8.06
C ALA A 92 -9.54 -0.81 -6.83
N ARG A 93 -10.02 0.42 -6.64
CA ARG A 93 -9.47 1.30 -5.62
C ARG A 93 -10.57 2.07 -4.88
N ALA A 94 -10.38 2.24 -3.57
CA ALA A 94 -11.13 3.19 -2.77
C ALA A 94 -10.15 4.11 -2.04
N CYS A 95 -10.50 5.38 -1.90
CA CYS A 95 -9.72 6.35 -1.15
C CYS A 95 -10.66 7.16 -0.25
N VAL A 96 -10.36 7.19 1.04
CA VAL A 96 -11.18 7.86 2.05
C VAL A 96 -10.31 8.68 2.99
N GLU A 97 -10.93 9.64 3.67
CA GLU A 97 -10.29 10.38 4.75
C GLU A 97 -10.44 9.58 6.04
N ALA A 98 -9.37 9.49 6.82
CA ALA A 98 -9.39 8.84 8.12
C ALA A 98 -8.28 9.38 9.01
N ARG A 99 -8.50 9.37 10.31
CA ARG A 99 -7.44 9.65 11.27
C ARG A 99 -6.52 8.43 11.30
N LEU A 100 -5.23 8.65 11.06
CA LEU A 100 -4.22 7.59 11.10
C LEU A 100 -3.65 7.42 12.50
N ALA A 101 -2.86 6.36 12.70
CA ALA A 101 -2.37 5.98 14.04
C ALA A 101 -1.44 7.02 14.67
N ASN A 102 -0.79 7.85 13.85
CA ASN A 102 0.11 8.91 14.31
C ASN A 102 -0.13 10.16 13.45
N PRO A 103 -0.14 11.37 14.07
CA PRO A 103 -0.35 12.61 13.31
C PRO A 103 0.67 12.89 12.20
N LYS A 104 1.84 12.26 12.25
CA LYS A 104 2.85 12.40 11.20
C LYS A 104 2.48 11.66 9.92
N TYR A 105 1.64 10.65 9.99
CA TYR A 105 1.21 9.88 8.81
C TYR A 105 0.11 10.64 8.09
N LEU A 106 0.36 10.98 6.85
CA LEU A 106 -0.59 11.69 5.98
C LEU A 106 -1.30 10.74 5.02
N VAL A 107 -0.66 9.61 4.70
CA VAL A 107 -1.13 8.61 3.74
C VAL A 107 -0.88 7.22 4.30
N GLU A 108 -1.82 6.31 4.07
CA GLU A 108 -1.66 4.89 4.34
C GLU A 108 -2.27 4.11 3.17
N ILE A 109 -1.62 3.05 2.72
CA ILE A 109 -2.10 2.25 1.58
C ILE A 109 -1.97 0.76 1.89
N ARG A 110 -3.02 0.01 1.55
CA ARG A 110 -3.04 -1.45 1.57
C ARG A 110 -3.39 -1.95 0.18
N VAL A 111 -2.77 -3.06 -0.25
CA VAL A 111 -3.11 -3.69 -1.52
C VAL A 111 -3.39 -5.19 -1.35
N ILE A 112 -4.16 -5.71 -2.29
CA ILE A 112 -4.36 -7.14 -2.51
C ILE A 112 -3.90 -7.40 -3.94
N ALA A 113 -3.10 -8.45 -4.13
CA ALA A 113 -2.53 -8.79 -5.43
C ALA A 113 -2.63 -10.29 -5.70
N ALA A 114 -2.64 -10.65 -6.97
CA ALA A 114 -2.43 -12.04 -7.38
C ALA A 114 -0.93 -12.35 -7.44
N ARG A 115 -0.57 -13.61 -7.41
CA ARG A 115 0.81 -14.02 -7.63
C ARG A 115 0.95 -15.21 -8.59
#